data_f27469c2a98b7ca1e98ff16be32bf846
#
_entry.id   f27469c2a98b7ca1e98ff16be32bf846
#
_cell.length_a   1.000
_cell.length_b   1.000
_cell.length_c   1.000
_cell.angle_alpha   90.00
_cell.angle_beta   90.00
_cell.angle_gamma   90.00
#
_symmetry.space_group_name_H-M   'P 1'
#
loop_
_entity.id
_entity.type
_entity.pdbx_description
1 polymer ?
#
loop_
_entity_poly.entity_id
_entity_poly.type
_entity_poly.pdbx_seq_one_letter_code
_entity_poly.pdbx_strand_id
1 'polypeptide(L)'
;MMRLAPLLAVLCGTMAGVASAAVPAPPEPTPFEDVVRTTHDTVARTRPEGDAPVAFEVKSGTELDWVVKYEKRGYYRVIRRDRGPQGWIPQGDLKLVHPHQPVDSTETKACSASLDACPAHGCAEEGSAEAVDNAMKRVRPSSGDAKFLTFQDLDSLQRQADERVGQGPNDSTAQQHAALHDLTYSGGTVSEGDKVRIVAFIPKASDGLHSNLSGESVNCNLKQETDNDFHIPVVEGPADTEFRGIVVEMIPQDRPKTWTIDALKGIQAASRQVWVEGALFYDKVHFVITEADTAPDGEPQRMALWEIHPITKFLECSKEHCDPQRESDWSELKANQKE
;
A
#
# COMPACT_ATOMS: atom_id res chain seq x y z
N MET A 1 71.37 -18.78 46.70
CA MET A 1 71.53 -18.39 45.27
C MET A 1 70.70 -19.32 44.45
N MET A 2 69.44 -18.91 44.13
CA MET A 2 68.51 -19.68 43.31
C MET A 2 68.36 -18.96 41.96
N ARG A 3 68.67 -19.62 40.86
CA ARG A 3 68.54 -19.13 39.49
C ARG A 3 67.12 -19.49 39.00
N LEU A 4 66.32 -18.49 38.71
CA LEU A 4 65.07 -18.66 37.97
C LEU A 4 65.34 -18.68 36.46
N ALA A 5 64.80 -19.69 35.76
CA ALA A 5 64.79 -19.78 34.30
C ALA A 5 63.46 -19.17 33.78
N PRO A 6 63.43 -18.48 32.64
CA PRO A 6 62.26 -17.98 32.08
C PRO A 6 61.46 -19.02 31.23
N LEU A 7 60.15 -19.15 31.45
CA LEU A 7 59.25 -19.92 30.63
C LEU A 7 58.93 -19.12 29.39
N LEU A 8 59.20 -19.67 28.21
CA LEU A 8 58.78 -19.14 26.92
C LEU A 8 57.39 -19.68 26.59
N ALA A 9 56.36 -18.82 26.65
CA ALA A 9 55.01 -19.17 26.21
C ALA A 9 54.88 -18.95 24.69
N VAL A 10 54.70 -20.05 23.95
CA VAL A 10 54.37 -20.02 22.52
C VAL A 10 52.86 -19.77 22.39
N LEU A 11 52.49 -18.56 21.94
CA LEU A 11 51.09 -18.26 21.53
C LEU A 11 50.84 -18.86 20.15
N CYS A 12 50.08 -19.94 20.11
CA CYS A 12 49.52 -20.50 18.87
C CYS A 12 48.27 -19.69 18.51
N GLY A 13 48.42 -18.72 17.59
CA GLY A 13 47.30 -17.91 17.07
C GLY A 13 46.45 -18.76 16.11
N THR A 14 45.26 -19.14 16.52
CA THR A 14 44.22 -19.69 15.63
C THR A 14 43.69 -18.56 14.77
N MET A 15 44.02 -18.56 13.47
CA MET A 15 43.31 -17.73 12.49
C MET A 15 41.88 -18.27 12.33
N ALA A 16 40.94 -17.57 12.91
CA ALA A 16 39.53 -17.77 12.61
C ALA A 16 39.25 -17.31 11.16
N GLY A 17 39.05 -18.26 10.27
CA GLY A 17 38.58 -17.97 8.92
C GLY A 17 37.24 -17.26 8.98
N VAL A 18 37.20 -16.03 8.47
CA VAL A 18 35.92 -15.30 8.28
C VAL A 18 35.16 -16.03 7.17
N ALA A 19 34.15 -16.80 7.56
CA ALA A 19 33.22 -17.37 6.60
C ALA A 19 32.51 -16.21 5.90
N SER A 20 32.78 -16.03 4.61
CA SER A 20 32.03 -15.12 3.76
C SER A 20 30.57 -15.59 3.76
N ALA A 21 29.68 -14.83 4.38
CA ALA A 21 28.27 -15.11 4.28
C ALA A 21 27.88 -15.04 2.80
N ALA A 22 27.33 -16.12 2.27
CA ALA A 22 26.80 -16.15 0.92
C ALA A 22 25.71 -15.07 0.82
N VAL A 23 25.82 -14.19 -0.17
CA VAL A 23 24.76 -13.23 -0.48
C VAL A 23 23.49 -14.08 -0.76
N PRO A 24 22.37 -13.84 -0.06
CA PRO A 24 21.15 -14.58 -0.33
C PRO A 24 20.77 -14.44 -1.81
N ALA A 25 20.27 -15.51 -2.40
CA ALA A 25 19.76 -15.48 -3.76
C ALA A 25 18.65 -14.41 -3.83
N PRO A 26 18.55 -13.65 -4.93
CA PRO A 26 17.45 -12.71 -5.11
C PRO A 26 16.12 -13.47 -4.98
N PRO A 27 15.09 -12.85 -4.38
CA PRO A 27 13.77 -13.46 -4.27
C PRO A 27 13.25 -13.83 -5.67
N GLU A 28 12.48 -14.91 -5.74
CA GLU A 28 11.76 -15.27 -6.98
C GLU A 28 10.88 -14.09 -7.41
N PRO A 29 10.74 -13.84 -8.73
CA PRO A 29 9.83 -12.82 -9.23
C PRO A 29 8.41 -13.07 -8.73
N THR A 30 7.74 -12.01 -8.29
CA THR A 30 6.32 -12.12 -7.95
C THR A 30 5.48 -12.33 -9.23
N PRO A 31 4.28 -12.91 -9.14
CA PRO A 31 3.43 -13.16 -10.31
C PRO A 31 3.02 -11.89 -11.10
N PHE A 32 3.30 -10.72 -10.58
CA PHE A 32 2.97 -9.43 -11.19
C PHE A 32 4.14 -8.72 -11.90
N GLU A 33 5.32 -9.33 -11.92
CA GLU A 33 6.53 -8.67 -12.43
C GLU A 33 7.19 -9.47 -13.54
N ASP A 34 7.52 -8.78 -14.63
CA ASP A 34 8.45 -9.28 -15.61
C ASP A 34 9.88 -8.96 -15.17
N VAL A 35 10.82 -9.81 -15.50
CA VAL A 35 12.23 -9.53 -15.29
C VAL A 35 12.82 -8.93 -16.56
N VAL A 36 13.38 -7.73 -16.43
CA VAL A 36 14.12 -7.07 -17.50
C VAL A 36 15.61 -6.98 -17.15
N ARG A 37 16.45 -6.92 -18.17
CA ARG A 37 17.90 -6.79 -18.01
C ARG A 37 18.38 -5.58 -18.79
N THR A 38 19.26 -4.78 -18.19
CA THR A 38 19.88 -3.65 -18.86
C THR A 38 20.84 -4.13 -19.97
N THR A 39 20.78 -3.48 -21.11
CA THR A 39 21.63 -3.80 -22.28
C THR A 39 22.98 -3.08 -22.24
N HIS A 40 23.08 -2.00 -21.49
CA HIS A 40 24.29 -1.18 -21.24
C HIS A 40 24.17 -0.45 -19.90
N ASP A 41 25.24 0.25 -19.49
CA ASP A 41 25.19 1.09 -18.30
C ASP A 41 24.19 2.21 -18.52
N THR A 42 23.23 2.38 -17.60
CA THR A 42 22.16 3.37 -17.69
C THR A 42 21.79 3.92 -16.31
N VAL A 43 20.79 4.79 -16.24
CA VAL A 43 20.27 5.33 -14.99
C VAL A 43 18.76 5.16 -14.91
N ALA A 44 18.28 4.78 -13.75
CA ALA A 44 16.87 4.89 -13.42
C ALA A 44 16.59 6.30 -12.91
N ARG A 45 15.51 6.91 -13.37
CA ARG A 45 15.12 8.28 -13.04
C ARG A 45 13.89 8.30 -12.15
N THR A 46 13.73 9.39 -11.42
CA THR A 46 12.55 9.56 -10.54
C THR A 46 11.25 9.74 -11.30
N ARG A 47 11.30 10.18 -12.57
CA ARG A 47 10.16 10.35 -13.49
C ARG A 47 10.53 9.83 -14.88
N PRO A 48 9.54 9.47 -15.73
CA PRO A 48 9.77 8.99 -17.10
C PRO A 48 10.11 10.13 -18.07
N GLU A 49 11.20 10.84 -17.80
CA GLU A 49 11.68 12.01 -18.53
C GLU A 49 13.22 12.03 -18.53
N GLY A 50 13.81 12.40 -19.65
CA GLY A 50 15.27 12.34 -19.86
C GLY A 50 16.07 13.30 -18.97
N ASP A 51 15.47 14.36 -18.47
CA ASP A 51 16.06 15.37 -17.58
C ASP A 51 15.66 15.21 -16.11
N ALA A 52 14.82 14.20 -15.79
CA ALA A 52 14.45 13.93 -14.41
C ALA A 52 15.67 13.52 -13.54
N PRO A 53 15.66 13.82 -12.24
CA PRO A 53 16.72 13.41 -11.33
C PRO A 53 17.00 11.90 -11.41
N VAL A 54 18.26 11.51 -11.22
CA VAL A 54 18.67 10.12 -11.14
C VAL A 54 18.22 9.54 -9.80
N ALA A 55 17.44 8.47 -9.86
CA ALA A 55 17.05 7.70 -8.68
C ALA A 55 18.17 6.75 -8.27
N PHE A 56 18.76 6.02 -9.25
CA PHE A 56 19.92 5.15 -9.03
C PHE A 56 20.61 4.82 -10.36
N GLU A 57 21.89 4.46 -10.28
CA GLU A 57 22.67 3.98 -11.42
C GLU A 57 22.51 2.48 -11.61
N VAL A 58 22.53 2.01 -12.85
CA VAL A 58 22.36 0.61 -13.20
C VAL A 58 23.46 0.17 -14.18
N LYS A 59 24.19 -0.89 -13.84
CA LYS A 59 25.22 -1.46 -14.72
C LYS A 59 24.61 -2.35 -15.79
N SER A 60 25.30 -2.45 -16.91
CA SER A 60 24.97 -3.40 -17.98
C SER A 60 24.81 -4.82 -17.45
N GLY A 61 23.77 -5.51 -17.91
CA GLY A 61 23.48 -6.88 -17.50
C GLY A 61 22.76 -7.01 -16.15
N THR A 62 22.43 -5.90 -15.48
CA THR A 62 21.67 -5.94 -14.22
C THR A 62 20.22 -6.36 -14.50
N GLU A 63 19.76 -7.34 -13.74
CA GLU A 63 18.34 -7.73 -13.74
C GLU A 63 17.55 -6.87 -12.76
N LEU A 64 16.38 -6.44 -13.22
CA LEU A 64 15.44 -5.60 -12.51
C LEU A 64 14.06 -6.22 -12.65
N ASP A 65 13.24 -6.08 -11.63
CA ASP A 65 11.84 -6.43 -11.74
C ASP A 65 11.11 -5.28 -12.44
N TRP A 66 10.47 -5.57 -13.59
CA TRP A 66 9.63 -4.62 -14.29
C TRP A 66 8.25 -4.66 -13.69
N VAL A 67 7.81 -3.53 -13.17
CA VAL A 67 6.45 -3.41 -12.68
C VAL A 67 5.51 -3.47 -13.88
N VAL A 68 4.87 -4.60 -14.06
CA VAL A 68 4.05 -4.91 -15.23
C VAL A 68 3.04 -3.81 -15.46
N LYS A 69 2.98 -3.34 -16.73
CA LYS A 69 2.06 -2.30 -17.22
C LYS A 69 2.39 -0.85 -16.81
N TYR A 70 3.43 -0.61 -16.03
CA TYR A 70 3.92 0.76 -15.83
C TYR A 70 4.87 1.15 -16.96
N GLU A 71 4.28 1.48 -18.09
CA GLU A 71 4.97 2.09 -19.23
C GLU A 71 4.47 3.53 -19.41
N LYS A 72 5.40 4.45 -19.54
CA LYS A 72 5.07 5.85 -19.83
C LYS A 72 6.14 6.50 -20.70
N ARG A 73 5.71 7.13 -21.78
CA ARG A 73 6.60 7.89 -22.68
C ARG A 73 7.83 7.09 -23.15
N GLY A 74 7.69 5.78 -23.30
CA GLY A 74 8.80 4.89 -23.67
C GLY A 74 9.77 4.57 -22.53
N TYR A 75 9.35 4.73 -21.28
CA TYR A 75 10.06 4.30 -20.08
C TYR A 75 9.29 3.18 -19.39
N TYR A 76 10.06 2.22 -18.85
CA TYR A 76 9.52 1.22 -17.95
C TYR A 76 9.82 1.59 -16.50
N ARG A 77 8.83 1.41 -15.61
CA ARG A 77 9.05 1.49 -14.18
C ARG A 77 9.70 0.19 -13.71
N VAL A 78 10.82 0.29 -13.03
CA VAL A 78 11.61 -0.85 -12.59
C VAL A 78 11.94 -0.73 -11.11
N ILE A 79 12.09 -1.88 -10.46
CA ILE A 79 12.52 -2.00 -9.07
C ILE A 79 13.76 -2.89 -9.05
N ARG A 80 14.72 -2.56 -8.21
CA ARG A 80 15.86 -3.42 -7.96
C ARG A 80 15.41 -4.69 -7.24
N ARG A 81 15.89 -5.86 -7.68
CA ARG A 81 15.53 -7.17 -7.12
C ARG A 81 15.87 -7.35 -5.64
N ASP A 82 16.77 -6.54 -5.09
CA ASP A 82 17.07 -6.47 -3.65
C ASP A 82 16.04 -5.64 -2.86
N ARG A 83 14.92 -5.28 -3.50
CA ARG A 83 13.88 -4.40 -2.96
C ARG A 83 14.39 -3.00 -2.61
N GLY A 84 15.43 -2.59 -3.34
CA GLY A 84 16.00 -1.25 -3.25
C GLY A 84 15.13 -0.19 -3.95
N PRO A 85 15.74 0.94 -4.32
CA PRO A 85 15.03 2.04 -4.96
C PRO A 85 14.39 1.61 -6.28
N GLN A 86 13.25 2.25 -6.60
CA GLN A 86 12.56 2.13 -7.86
C GLN A 86 12.83 3.37 -8.74
N GLY A 87 12.58 3.23 -10.03
CA GLY A 87 12.76 4.33 -10.97
C GLY A 87 12.33 3.97 -12.39
N TRP A 88 12.52 4.92 -13.30
CA TRP A 88 12.14 4.80 -14.69
C TRP A 88 13.37 4.67 -15.59
N ILE A 89 13.42 3.63 -16.42
CA ILE A 89 14.49 3.39 -17.39
C ILE A 89 13.88 3.42 -18.80
N PRO A 90 14.58 4.05 -19.79
CA PRO A 90 14.13 3.99 -21.17
C PRO A 90 13.94 2.54 -21.65
N GLN A 91 12.83 2.26 -22.30
CA GLN A 91 12.52 0.93 -22.82
C GLN A 91 13.62 0.37 -23.71
N GLY A 92 14.25 1.23 -24.52
CA GLY A 92 15.36 0.84 -25.40
C GLY A 92 16.63 0.35 -24.68
N ASP A 93 16.77 0.67 -23.39
CA ASP A 93 17.92 0.24 -22.57
C ASP A 93 17.69 -1.12 -21.89
N LEU A 94 16.49 -1.70 -22.07
CA LEU A 94 16.04 -2.90 -21.39
C LEU A 94 15.73 -4.03 -22.37
N LYS A 95 15.96 -5.27 -21.94
CA LYS A 95 15.54 -6.48 -22.62
C LYS A 95 14.75 -7.35 -21.67
N LEU A 96 13.58 -7.80 -22.10
CA LEU A 96 12.78 -8.77 -21.34
C LEU A 96 13.55 -10.09 -21.24
N VAL A 97 13.70 -10.60 -20.01
CA VAL A 97 14.42 -11.87 -19.71
C VAL A 97 13.42 -12.97 -19.40
N HIS A 98 12.48 -12.68 -18.53
CA HIS A 98 11.42 -13.59 -18.16
C HIS A 98 10.09 -12.85 -18.32
N PRO A 99 9.27 -13.22 -19.32
CA PRO A 99 7.93 -12.68 -19.42
C PRO A 99 7.08 -13.20 -18.25
N HIS A 100 6.21 -12.34 -17.77
CA HIS A 100 5.18 -12.73 -16.84
C HIS A 100 4.41 -13.94 -17.39
N GLN A 101 4.43 -15.04 -16.68
CA GLN A 101 3.50 -16.12 -16.91
C GLN A 101 2.19 -15.68 -16.29
N PRO A 102 1.09 -15.56 -17.07
CA PRO A 102 -0.21 -15.36 -16.47
C PRO A 102 -0.37 -16.45 -15.41
N VAL A 103 -0.48 -16.05 -14.16
CA VAL A 103 -0.91 -17.00 -13.14
C VAL A 103 -2.25 -17.47 -13.65
N ASP A 104 -2.31 -18.75 -14.02
CA ASP A 104 -3.59 -19.40 -14.30
C ASP A 104 -4.44 -19.01 -13.10
N SER A 105 -5.52 -18.28 -13.32
CA SER A 105 -6.36 -17.79 -12.25
C SER A 105 -7.06 -19.02 -11.64
N THR A 106 -6.27 -19.83 -10.94
CA THR A 106 -6.83 -20.83 -10.07
C THR A 106 -7.64 -20.02 -9.08
N GLU A 107 -8.96 -20.15 -9.20
CA GLU A 107 -9.91 -19.50 -8.31
C GLU A 107 -9.35 -19.60 -6.90
N THR A 108 -9.00 -18.45 -6.30
CA THR A 108 -8.52 -18.43 -4.93
C THR A 108 -9.56 -19.11 -4.06
N LYS A 109 -9.19 -20.26 -3.54
CA LYS A 109 -10.10 -21.08 -2.75
C LYS A 109 -10.26 -20.42 -1.37
N ALA A 110 -11.50 -20.34 -0.90
CA ALA A 110 -11.74 -19.89 0.46
C ALA A 110 -10.99 -20.80 1.44
N CYS A 111 -10.24 -20.21 2.35
CA CYS A 111 -9.50 -20.91 3.41
C CYS A 111 -10.28 -21.02 4.73
N SER A 112 -11.47 -20.42 4.80
CA SER A 112 -12.41 -20.54 5.92
C SER A 112 -13.83 -20.75 5.42
N ALA A 113 -14.69 -21.33 6.25
CA ALA A 113 -16.09 -21.57 5.95
C ALA A 113 -16.96 -20.31 6.09
N SER A 114 -16.52 -19.33 6.87
CA SER A 114 -17.24 -18.08 7.12
C SER A 114 -16.29 -16.98 7.60
N LEU A 115 -16.74 -15.76 7.55
CA LEU A 115 -16.01 -14.60 8.05
C LEU A 115 -15.73 -14.70 9.56
N ASP A 116 -16.70 -15.18 10.35
CA ASP A 116 -16.54 -15.34 11.82
C ASP A 116 -15.45 -16.37 12.19
N ALA A 117 -15.19 -17.33 11.31
CA ALA A 117 -14.15 -18.34 11.49
C ALA A 117 -12.81 -17.94 10.86
N CYS A 118 -12.76 -16.81 10.17
CA CYS A 118 -11.59 -16.31 9.48
C CYS A 118 -10.58 -15.73 10.49
N PRO A 119 -9.34 -16.27 10.59
CA PRO A 119 -8.35 -15.75 11.52
C PRO A 119 -7.90 -14.33 11.14
N ALA A 120 -7.25 -13.62 12.07
CA ALA A 120 -6.79 -12.24 11.81
C ALA A 120 -5.79 -12.15 10.64
N HIS A 121 -4.98 -13.17 10.42
CA HIS A 121 -4.03 -13.25 9.29
C HIS A 121 -4.69 -13.69 7.97
N GLY A 122 -6.02 -13.90 7.94
CA GLY A 122 -6.72 -14.34 6.74
C GLY A 122 -6.25 -15.69 6.22
N CYS A 123 -6.02 -15.79 4.90
CA CYS A 123 -5.44 -16.97 4.26
C CYS A 123 -3.90 -16.97 4.23
N ALA A 124 -3.25 -15.92 4.72
CA ALA A 124 -1.80 -15.82 4.68
C ALA A 124 -1.13 -16.85 5.60
N GLU A 125 0.09 -17.26 5.27
CA GLU A 125 0.91 -18.12 6.13
C GLU A 125 1.29 -17.36 7.40
N GLU A 126 1.07 -17.97 8.56
CA GLU A 126 1.35 -17.35 9.85
C GLU A 126 2.83 -16.91 9.94
N GLY A 127 3.06 -15.65 10.29
CA GLY A 127 4.39 -15.05 10.38
C GLY A 127 4.93 -14.48 9.07
N SER A 128 4.21 -14.62 7.96
CA SER A 128 4.55 -13.93 6.69
C SER A 128 4.28 -12.43 6.78
N ALA A 129 4.84 -11.64 5.83
CA ALA A 129 4.52 -10.22 5.70
C ALA A 129 3.02 -10.01 5.41
N GLU A 130 2.43 -10.80 4.51
CA GLU A 130 0.99 -10.79 4.22
C GLU A 130 0.15 -11.04 5.47
N ALA A 131 0.57 -11.96 6.36
CA ALA A 131 -0.14 -12.21 7.62
C ALA A 131 -0.11 -10.99 8.55
N VAL A 132 0.99 -10.25 8.56
CA VAL A 132 1.13 -9.01 9.32
C VAL A 132 0.22 -7.93 8.75
N ASP A 133 0.25 -7.69 7.43
CA ASP A 133 -0.61 -6.74 6.75
C ASP A 133 -2.10 -7.06 6.98
N ASN A 134 -2.52 -8.30 6.77
CA ASN A 134 -3.89 -8.74 7.02
C ASN A 134 -4.34 -8.49 8.47
N ALA A 135 -3.45 -8.72 9.43
CA ALA A 135 -3.75 -8.44 10.82
C ALA A 135 -3.87 -6.93 11.07
N MET A 136 -2.99 -6.13 10.49
CA MET A 136 -3.02 -4.66 10.60
C MET A 136 -4.30 -4.07 9.98
N LYS A 137 -4.74 -4.56 8.85
CA LYS A 137 -6.00 -4.16 8.18
C LYS A 137 -7.25 -4.33 9.06
N ARG A 138 -7.18 -5.13 10.12
CA ARG A 138 -8.27 -5.36 11.08
C ARG A 138 -8.09 -4.66 12.42
N VAL A 139 -6.95 -3.98 12.64
CA VAL A 139 -6.69 -3.28 13.90
C VAL A 139 -7.51 -2.01 13.98
N ARG A 140 -8.41 -1.96 14.95
CA ARG A 140 -9.14 -0.73 15.25
C ARG A 140 -8.22 0.25 15.95
N PRO A 141 -8.30 1.55 15.60
CA PRO A 141 -7.51 2.58 16.26
C PRO A 141 -7.88 2.67 17.74
N SER A 142 -6.94 3.14 18.55
CA SER A 142 -7.18 3.42 19.97
C SER A 142 -8.31 4.43 20.18
N SER A 143 -8.95 4.38 21.35
CA SER A 143 -9.94 5.40 21.75
C SER A 143 -9.26 6.76 21.88
N GLY A 144 -9.94 7.82 21.47
CA GLY A 144 -9.46 9.20 21.53
C GLY A 144 -9.97 10.03 20.35
N ASP A 145 -9.58 11.29 20.33
CA ASP A 145 -9.93 12.20 19.24
C ASP A 145 -9.14 11.82 17.98
N ALA A 146 -9.82 11.86 16.83
CA ALA A 146 -9.18 11.60 15.55
C ALA A 146 -8.31 12.79 15.12
N LYS A 147 -7.10 12.52 14.66
CA LYS A 147 -6.22 13.52 14.04
C LYS A 147 -6.79 13.89 12.68
N PHE A 148 -7.06 15.16 12.44
CA PHE A 148 -7.58 15.63 11.15
C PHE A 148 -6.43 15.72 10.15
N LEU A 149 -6.55 15.01 9.03
CA LEU A 149 -5.61 15.04 7.92
C LEU A 149 -6.25 15.72 6.70
N THR A 150 -5.47 16.50 6.00
CA THR A 150 -5.79 17.04 4.68
C THR A 150 -5.18 16.16 3.58
N PHE A 151 -5.61 16.29 2.32
CA PHE A 151 -4.97 15.60 1.20
C PHE A 151 -3.52 16.07 1.00
N GLN A 152 -3.20 17.31 1.35
CA GLN A 152 -1.81 17.78 1.37
C GLN A 152 -0.97 17.09 2.45
N ASP A 153 -1.55 16.80 3.62
CA ASP A 153 -0.88 16.00 4.66
C ASP A 153 -0.61 14.59 4.15
N LEU A 154 -1.59 13.94 3.51
CA LEU A 154 -1.44 12.59 2.95
C LEU A 154 -0.33 12.52 1.88
N ASP A 155 -0.22 13.53 1.00
CA ASP A 155 0.88 13.64 0.04
C ASP A 155 2.24 13.81 0.74
N SER A 156 2.30 14.59 1.82
CA SER A 156 3.51 14.74 2.64
C SER A 156 3.88 13.44 3.36
N LEU A 157 2.91 12.73 3.90
CA LEU A 157 3.08 11.45 4.56
C LEU A 157 3.55 10.38 3.57
N GLN A 158 3.05 10.40 2.30
CA GLN A 158 3.51 9.50 1.25
C GLN A 158 5.00 9.63 1.00
N ARG A 159 5.51 10.86 0.88
CA ARG A 159 6.94 11.09 0.69
C ARG A 159 7.76 10.56 1.86
N GLN A 160 7.30 10.74 3.10
CA GLN A 160 7.97 10.22 4.29
C GLN A 160 7.96 8.67 4.34
N ALA A 161 6.86 8.05 3.92
CA ALA A 161 6.77 6.59 3.82
C ALA A 161 7.68 6.04 2.72
N ASP A 162 7.75 6.70 1.56
CA ASP A 162 8.65 6.31 0.47
C ASP A 162 10.13 6.30 0.92
N GLU A 163 10.52 7.27 1.74
CA GLU A 163 11.88 7.33 2.29
C GLU A 163 12.17 6.22 3.31
N ARG A 164 11.15 5.77 4.06
CA ARG A 164 11.32 4.79 5.15
C ARG A 164 11.13 3.35 4.71
N VAL A 165 10.13 3.08 3.88
CA VAL A 165 9.70 1.71 3.53
C VAL A 165 9.49 1.49 2.04
N GLY A 166 9.36 2.56 1.22
CA GLY A 166 9.11 2.49 -0.22
C GLY A 166 7.69 2.06 -0.57
N GLN A 167 7.47 1.70 -1.85
CA GLN A 167 6.20 1.25 -2.41
C GLN A 167 6.35 -0.15 -2.98
N GLY A 168 5.24 -0.88 -3.08
CA GLY A 168 5.00 -2.16 -3.74
C GLY A 168 6.19 -3.02 -4.13
N PRO A 169 5.96 -4.19 -4.70
CA PRO A 169 4.68 -4.92 -4.78
C PRO A 169 4.47 -5.93 -3.64
N ASN A 170 5.17 -5.82 -2.53
CA ASN A 170 5.08 -6.78 -1.44
C ASN A 170 4.48 -6.13 -0.20
N ASP A 171 3.76 -6.95 0.54
CA ASP A 171 3.26 -6.62 1.87
C ASP A 171 4.36 -6.10 2.79
N SER A 172 3.98 -5.28 3.76
CA SER A 172 4.90 -4.74 4.74
C SER A 172 5.24 -5.77 5.81
N THR A 173 6.52 -5.86 6.14
CA THR A 173 6.95 -6.60 7.32
C THR A 173 6.60 -5.83 8.60
N ALA A 174 6.53 -6.52 9.74
CA ALA A 174 6.33 -5.87 11.04
C ALA A 174 7.35 -4.75 11.32
N GLN A 175 8.58 -4.88 10.83
CA GLN A 175 9.60 -3.83 10.96
C GLN A 175 9.29 -2.61 10.09
N GLN A 176 8.73 -2.80 8.91
CA GLN A 176 8.33 -1.71 8.01
C GLN A 176 7.14 -0.95 8.58
N HIS A 177 6.11 -1.65 9.09
CA HIS A 177 5.02 -1.01 9.84
C HIS A 177 5.56 -0.22 11.04
N ALA A 178 6.42 -0.81 11.84
CA ALA A 178 7.04 -0.13 12.99
C ALA A 178 7.89 1.10 12.59
N ALA A 179 8.38 1.18 11.35
CA ALA A 179 9.09 2.35 10.85
C ALA A 179 8.17 3.54 10.50
N LEU A 180 6.87 3.32 10.38
CA LEU A 180 5.87 4.33 10.01
C LEU A 180 5.25 5.02 11.24
N HIS A 181 6.09 5.35 12.23
CA HIS A 181 5.69 6.09 13.41
C HIS A 181 6.26 7.53 13.42
N ASP A 182 5.62 8.43 14.17
CA ASP A 182 6.04 9.83 14.35
C ASP A 182 6.31 10.56 13.02
N LEU A 183 5.43 10.32 12.03
CA LEU A 183 5.44 11.05 10.77
C LEU A 183 4.88 12.46 11.00
N THR A 184 5.45 13.44 10.31
CA THR A 184 5.05 14.84 10.48
C THR A 184 3.91 15.21 9.53
N TYR A 185 2.85 15.82 10.07
CA TYR A 185 1.77 16.43 9.32
C TYR A 185 1.47 17.85 9.86
N SER A 186 0.56 18.58 9.25
CA SER A 186 0.27 19.98 9.62
C SER A 186 -0.17 20.18 11.08
N GLY A 187 -0.81 19.17 11.69
CA GLY A 187 -1.29 19.21 13.08
C GLY A 187 -0.33 18.60 14.11
N GLY A 188 0.88 18.17 13.73
CA GLY A 188 1.84 17.56 14.64
C GLY A 188 2.45 16.27 14.10
N THR A 189 2.34 15.17 14.85
CA THR A 189 2.81 13.84 14.41
C THR A 189 1.67 12.83 14.33
N VAL A 190 1.81 11.87 13.42
CA VAL A 190 0.89 10.75 13.23
C VAL A 190 1.69 9.49 12.96
N SER A 191 1.15 8.36 13.39
CA SER A 191 1.73 7.03 13.19
C SER A 191 0.72 6.13 12.48
N GLU A 192 1.20 5.13 11.79
CA GLU A 192 0.33 4.05 11.34
C GLU A 192 -0.41 3.42 12.53
N GLY A 193 -1.69 3.10 12.35
CA GLY A 193 -2.58 2.65 13.42
C GLY A 193 -3.24 3.76 14.22
N ASP A 194 -2.81 5.02 14.08
CA ASP A 194 -3.45 6.15 14.73
C ASP A 194 -4.87 6.38 14.20
N LYS A 195 -5.74 6.85 15.08
CA LYS A 195 -7.07 7.30 14.69
C LYS A 195 -6.98 8.61 13.92
N VAL A 196 -7.40 8.56 12.67
CA VAL A 196 -7.39 9.72 11.78
C VAL A 196 -8.77 10.02 11.22
N ARG A 197 -8.93 11.22 10.68
CA ARG A 197 -10.15 11.70 10.06
C ARG A 197 -9.82 12.56 8.84
N ILE A 198 -10.59 12.36 7.78
CA ILE A 198 -10.61 13.24 6.60
C ILE A 198 -12.03 13.67 6.27
N VAL A 199 -12.14 14.76 5.52
CA VAL A 199 -13.37 15.17 4.83
C VAL A 199 -13.09 15.14 3.33
N ALA A 200 -13.96 14.46 2.57
CA ALA A 200 -13.70 14.09 1.20
C ALA A 200 -14.98 14.01 0.37
N PHE A 201 -14.83 13.67 -0.91
CA PHE A 201 -15.89 13.31 -1.84
C PHE A 201 -15.59 11.96 -2.45
N ILE A 202 -16.59 11.16 -2.79
CA ILE A 202 -16.44 10.01 -3.67
C ILE A 202 -16.45 10.55 -5.11
N PRO A 203 -15.38 10.35 -5.93
CA PRO A 203 -15.31 10.94 -7.27
C PRO A 203 -16.38 10.37 -8.19
N LYS A 204 -17.05 11.25 -8.99
CA LYS A 204 -18.20 10.87 -9.84
C LYS A 204 -17.87 9.85 -10.93
N ALA A 205 -16.68 9.93 -11.50
CA ALA A 205 -16.25 9.11 -12.63
C ALA A 205 -15.32 7.98 -12.15
N SER A 206 -15.67 7.33 -11.05
CA SER A 206 -14.86 6.29 -10.46
C SER A 206 -15.53 4.93 -10.62
N ASP A 207 -14.81 3.98 -11.17
CA ASP A 207 -15.13 2.56 -11.12
C ASP A 207 -14.50 1.87 -9.88
N GLY A 208 -13.69 2.60 -9.10
CA GLY A 208 -12.99 2.10 -7.92
C GLY A 208 -13.89 1.84 -6.71
N LEU A 209 -15.15 2.35 -6.72
CA LEU A 209 -16.12 2.04 -5.66
C LEU A 209 -16.70 0.63 -5.88
N HIS A 210 -16.17 -0.35 -5.17
CA HIS A 210 -16.56 -1.76 -5.33
C HIS A 210 -16.32 -2.58 -4.06
N SER A 211 -16.78 -3.83 -4.11
CA SER A 211 -16.36 -4.92 -3.22
C SER A 211 -15.62 -5.96 -4.05
N ASN A 212 -14.54 -6.49 -3.53
CA ASN A 212 -13.73 -7.47 -4.27
C ASN A 212 -14.37 -8.86 -4.25
N LEU A 213 -15.25 -9.14 -5.22
CA LEU A 213 -15.95 -10.41 -5.34
C LEU A 213 -15.06 -11.58 -5.79
N SER A 214 -13.81 -11.36 -6.14
CA SER A 214 -12.84 -12.43 -6.40
C SER A 214 -12.31 -13.07 -5.11
N GLY A 215 -12.51 -12.39 -3.99
CA GLY A 215 -12.04 -12.78 -2.67
C GLY A 215 -10.71 -12.11 -2.32
N GLU A 216 -10.54 -11.82 -1.04
CA GLU A 216 -9.34 -11.20 -0.49
C GLU A 216 -8.77 -12.09 0.61
N SER A 217 -7.44 -12.21 0.65
CA SER A 217 -6.75 -13.02 1.64
C SER A 217 -7.16 -12.63 3.07
N VAL A 218 -7.22 -11.33 3.36
CA VAL A 218 -7.64 -10.80 4.67
C VAL A 218 -9.03 -11.31 5.07
N ASN A 219 -9.94 -11.52 4.13
CA ASN A 219 -11.31 -12.02 4.32
C ASN A 219 -11.45 -13.51 3.94
N CYS A 220 -10.36 -14.26 4.07
CA CYS A 220 -10.30 -15.70 3.83
C CYS A 220 -10.75 -16.11 2.41
N ASN A 221 -10.57 -15.26 1.42
CA ASN A 221 -10.98 -15.47 0.02
C ASN A 221 -12.48 -15.80 -0.13
N LEU A 222 -13.32 -15.34 0.79
CA LEU A 222 -14.77 -15.41 0.66
C LEU A 222 -15.23 -14.47 -0.45
N LYS A 223 -16.31 -14.85 -1.18
CA LYS A 223 -16.66 -14.20 -2.46
C LYS A 223 -17.99 -13.42 -2.43
N GLN A 224 -18.65 -13.31 -1.27
CA GLN A 224 -19.87 -12.54 -1.17
C GLN A 224 -19.53 -11.08 -0.86
N GLU A 225 -20.35 -10.15 -1.35
CA GLU A 225 -20.20 -8.71 -1.06
C GLU A 225 -20.20 -8.44 0.45
N THR A 226 -20.99 -9.20 1.19
CA THR A 226 -21.07 -9.11 2.66
C THR A 226 -19.82 -9.54 3.38
N ASP A 227 -18.95 -10.30 2.72
CA ASP A 227 -17.77 -10.92 3.31
C ASP A 227 -16.46 -10.23 2.91
N ASN A 228 -16.52 -9.22 2.03
CA ASN A 228 -15.36 -8.50 1.52
C ASN A 228 -15.39 -7.01 1.87
N ASP A 229 -14.22 -6.39 1.84
CA ASP A 229 -14.07 -4.99 2.09
C ASP A 229 -14.76 -4.16 0.99
N PHE A 230 -15.24 -2.98 1.35
CA PHE A 230 -15.67 -1.98 0.38
C PHE A 230 -14.53 -1.00 0.15
N HIS A 231 -13.99 -1.03 -1.04
CA HIS A 231 -12.99 -0.08 -1.52
C HIS A 231 -13.69 1.19 -1.97
N ILE A 232 -13.34 2.30 -1.37
CA ILE A 232 -14.00 3.59 -1.59
C ILE A 232 -12.92 4.60 -1.94
N PRO A 233 -12.74 4.95 -3.23
CA PRO A 233 -11.89 6.05 -3.59
C PRO A 233 -12.48 7.35 -3.05
N VAL A 234 -11.63 8.21 -2.48
CA VAL A 234 -12.03 9.51 -1.95
C VAL A 234 -11.05 10.58 -2.38
N VAL A 235 -11.55 11.78 -2.67
CA VAL A 235 -10.82 12.93 -3.21
C VAL A 235 -11.15 14.21 -2.46
N GLU A 236 -10.30 15.24 -2.58
CA GLU A 236 -10.49 16.52 -1.88
C GLU A 236 -11.70 17.31 -2.42
N GLY A 237 -11.84 17.39 -3.74
CA GLY A 237 -12.88 18.16 -4.40
C GLY A 237 -13.85 17.32 -5.23
N PRO A 238 -15.09 17.75 -5.41
CA PRO A 238 -16.11 16.96 -6.13
C PRO A 238 -15.85 16.79 -7.63
N ALA A 239 -14.90 17.56 -8.19
CA ALA A 239 -14.48 17.50 -9.59
C ALA A 239 -13.15 16.75 -9.77
N ASP A 240 -12.49 16.32 -8.68
CA ASP A 240 -11.23 15.61 -8.75
C ASP A 240 -11.43 14.17 -9.23
N THR A 241 -10.39 13.62 -9.83
CA THR A 241 -10.30 12.22 -10.25
C THR A 241 -9.63 11.38 -9.17
N GLU A 242 -9.73 10.06 -9.24
CA GLU A 242 -9.09 9.12 -8.30
C GLU A 242 -7.58 9.34 -8.18
N PHE A 243 -6.91 9.78 -9.25
CA PHE A 243 -5.48 10.11 -9.24
C PHE A 243 -5.06 11.15 -8.18
N ARG A 244 -6.02 11.93 -7.67
CA ARG A 244 -5.80 12.95 -6.64
C ARG A 244 -6.33 12.53 -5.27
N GLY A 245 -6.68 11.26 -5.16
CA GLY A 245 -7.32 10.68 -3.99
C GLY A 245 -6.52 9.59 -3.31
N ILE A 246 -7.15 9.00 -2.31
CA ILE A 246 -6.73 7.79 -1.63
C ILE A 246 -7.87 6.77 -1.65
N VAL A 247 -7.59 5.53 -1.25
CA VAL A 247 -8.62 4.53 -0.97
C VAL A 247 -8.88 4.51 0.53
N VAL A 248 -10.14 4.33 0.91
CA VAL A 248 -10.55 4.06 2.29
C VAL A 248 -11.44 2.83 2.32
N GLU A 249 -11.40 2.02 3.39
CA GLU A 249 -11.99 0.69 3.36
C GLU A 249 -12.89 0.39 4.55
N MET A 250 -14.09 -0.14 4.23
CA MET A 250 -15.06 -0.64 5.20
C MET A 250 -14.95 -2.15 5.31
N ILE A 251 -14.36 -2.65 6.39
CA ILE A 251 -14.23 -4.09 6.61
C ILE A 251 -15.59 -4.72 6.98
N PRO A 252 -15.86 -5.95 6.53
CA PRO A 252 -17.14 -6.60 6.77
C PRO A 252 -17.39 -6.92 8.26
N GLN A 253 -16.33 -7.10 9.06
CA GLN A 253 -16.43 -7.41 10.48
C GLN A 253 -17.05 -6.27 11.30
N ASP A 254 -16.89 -5.03 10.85
CA ASP A 254 -17.26 -3.82 11.58
C ASP A 254 -18.38 -3.03 10.90
N ARG A 255 -18.67 -3.34 9.64
CA ARG A 255 -19.58 -2.60 8.80
C ARG A 255 -21.06 -2.77 9.24
N PRO A 256 -21.77 -1.68 9.63
CA PRO A 256 -23.20 -1.74 9.84
C PRO A 256 -23.93 -2.21 8.58
N LYS A 257 -25.03 -2.93 8.74
CA LYS A 257 -25.84 -3.42 7.60
C LYS A 257 -26.43 -2.30 6.71
N THR A 258 -26.48 -1.08 7.21
CA THR A 258 -26.89 0.10 6.46
C THR A 258 -25.82 0.63 5.51
N TRP A 259 -24.57 0.26 5.72
CA TRP A 259 -23.46 0.63 4.85
C TRP A 259 -23.40 -0.35 3.69
N THR A 260 -23.91 0.05 2.56
CA THR A 260 -23.98 -0.76 1.34
C THR A 260 -23.34 -0.02 0.17
N ILE A 261 -22.89 -0.75 -0.83
CA ILE A 261 -22.36 -0.17 -2.08
C ILE A 261 -23.42 0.74 -2.74
N ASP A 262 -24.70 0.36 -2.71
CA ASP A 262 -25.77 1.19 -3.26
C ASP A 262 -25.95 2.53 -2.50
N ALA A 263 -25.80 2.52 -1.17
CA ALA A 263 -25.85 3.75 -0.38
C ALA A 263 -24.65 4.67 -0.71
N LEU A 264 -23.46 4.11 -0.85
CA LEU A 264 -22.25 4.85 -1.25
C LEU A 264 -22.37 5.42 -2.67
N LYS A 265 -22.91 4.64 -3.62
CA LYS A 265 -23.24 5.13 -4.98
C LYS A 265 -24.27 6.27 -4.97
N GLY A 266 -25.19 6.27 -4.03
CA GLY A 266 -26.11 7.39 -3.82
C GLY A 266 -25.39 8.69 -3.40
N ILE A 267 -24.42 8.59 -2.50
CA ILE A 267 -23.55 9.73 -2.10
C ILE A 267 -22.72 10.20 -3.28
N GLN A 268 -22.07 9.27 -4.00
CA GLN A 268 -21.28 9.54 -5.20
C GLN A 268 -22.09 10.31 -6.26
N ALA A 269 -23.26 9.82 -6.61
CA ALA A 269 -24.14 10.45 -7.60
C ALA A 269 -24.56 11.86 -7.18
N ALA A 270 -24.84 12.06 -5.90
CA ALA A 270 -25.22 13.34 -5.33
C ALA A 270 -24.04 14.29 -5.08
N SER A 271 -22.81 13.83 -5.26
CA SER A 271 -21.58 14.58 -4.91
C SER A 271 -21.61 15.18 -3.49
N ARG A 272 -22.02 14.38 -2.51
CA ARG A 272 -22.04 14.83 -1.13
C ARG A 272 -20.67 14.64 -0.49
N GLN A 273 -20.31 15.59 0.38
CA GLN A 273 -19.15 15.42 1.25
C GLN A 273 -19.36 14.24 2.20
N VAL A 274 -18.27 13.54 2.47
CA VAL A 274 -18.21 12.46 3.46
C VAL A 274 -17.17 12.78 4.52
N TRP A 275 -17.44 12.37 5.76
CA TRP A 275 -16.52 12.34 6.87
C TRP A 275 -16.12 10.89 7.08
N VAL A 276 -14.85 10.61 6.95
CA VAL A 276 -14.30 9.27 7.12
C VAL A 276 -13.33 9.27 8.29
N GLU A 277 -13.53 8.37 9.24
CA GLU A 277 -12.70 8.21 10.42
C GLU A 277 -12.35 6.74 10.63
N GLY A 278 -11.10 6.45 10.96
CA GLY A 278 -10.63 5.09 11.17
C GLY A 278 -9.14 5.02 11.49
N ALA A 279 -8.53 3.88 11.30
CA ALA A 279 -7.10 3.69 11.48
C ALA A 279 -6.33 4.12 10.23
N LEU A 280 -5.22 4.83 10.42
CA LEU A 280 -4.28 5.12 9.33
C LEU A 280 -3.48 3.86 9.02
N PHE A 281 -3.51 3.41 7.78
CA PHE A 281 -2.83 2.21 7.30
C PHE A 281 -2.03 2.53 6.03
N TYR A 282 -0.86 1.92 5.86
CA TYR A 282 -0.03 2.09 4.67
C TYR A 282 -0.05 0.82 3.82
N ASP A 283 -0.84 0.83 2.75
CA ASP A 283 -0.99 -0.31 1.84
C ASP A 283 0.15 -0.37 0.84
N LYS A 284 1.31 -0.85 1.31
CA LYS A 284 2.55 -0.89 0.53
C LYS A 284 2.48 -1.79 -0.71
N VAL A 285 1.58 -2.76 -0.75
CA VAL A 285 1.48 -3.72 -1.86
C VAL A 285 1.16 -3.06 -3.20
N HIS A 286 0.64 -1.86 -3.18
CA HIS A 286 0.29 -1.05 -4.34
C HIS A 286 1.36 -0.01 -4.72
N PHE A 287 1.04 0.78 -5.74
CA PHE A 287 1.86 1.89 -6.21
C PHE A 287 1.04 3.17 -6.28
N VAL A 288 1.68 4.31 -6.01
CA VAL A 288 1.11 5.61 -6.35
C VAL A 288 0.97 5.72 -7.85
N ILE A 289 -0.26 5.97 -8.33
CA ILE A 289 -0.60 6.11 -9.74
C ILE A 289 -1.17 7.50 -9.99
N THR A 290 -0.43 8.30 -10.71
CA THR A 290 -0.82 9.67 -11.07
C THR A 290 -1.43 9.70 -12.47
N GLU A 291 -2.10 10.81 -12.84
CA GLU A 291 -2.64 11.03 -14.21
C GLU A 291 -1.60 10.82 -15.31
N ALA A 292 -0.35 10.87 -14.95
CA ALA A 292 0.77 10.69 -15.84
C ALA A 292 1.15 9.22 -16.07
N ASP A 293 0.58 8.31 -15.32
CA ASP A 293 0.90 6.88 -15.36
C ASP A 293 -0.17 6.11 -16.14
N THR A 294 0.23 5.01 -16.78
CA THR A 294 -0.72 4.01 -17.24
C THR A 294 -0.97 3.03 -16.10
N ALA A 295 -2.15 3.08 -15.51
CA ALA A 295 -2.49 2.13 -14.47
C ALA A 295 -2.66 0.73 -15.05
N PRO A 296 -2.15 -0.32 -14.38
CA PRO A 296 -2.53 -1.69 -14.67
C PRO A 296 -4.04 -1.89 -14.50
N ASP A 297 -4.63 -2.85 -15.23
CA ASP A 297 -6.04 -3.19 -15.03
C ASP A 297 -6.27 -3.66 -13.59
N GLY A 298 -7.22 -3.06 -12.90
CA GLY A 298 -7.57 -3.40 -11.52
C GLY A 298 -6.73 -2.73 -10.45
N GLU A 299 -5.66 -1.98 -10.80
CA GLU A 299 -4.96 -1.17 -9.82
C GLU A 299 -5.71 0.13 -9.55
N PRO A 300 -5.96 0.47 -8.30
CA PRO A 300 -6.63 1.73 -7.95
C PRO A 300 -5.72 2.91 -8.26
N GLN A 301 -6.29 3.91 -8.92
CA GLN A 301 -5.65 5.19 -9.15
C GLN A 301 -5.62 5.96 -7.84
N ARG A 302 -4.43 6.35 -7.36
CA ARG A 302 -4.29 7.01 -6.05
C ARG A 302 -3.04 7.87 -5.96
N MET A 303 -3.12 8.99 -5.26
CA MET A 303 -1.97 9.87 -5.02
C MET A 303 -1.09 9.41 -3.85
N ALA A 304 -1.61 8.58 -2.98
CA ALA A 304 -0.92 8.05 -1.83
C ALA A 304 -1.40 6.63 -1.50
N LEU A 305 -0.52 5.83 -0.91
CA LEU A 305 -0.79 4.48 -0.43
C LEU A 305 -1.32 4.47 1.01
N TRP A 306 -1.46 5.65 1.61
CA TRP A 306 -2.13 5.80 2.88
C TRP A 306 -3.62 5.60 2.71
N GLU A 307 -4.17 4.74 3.53
CA GLU A 307 -5.59 4.40 3.61
C GLU A 307 -6.16 4.72 4.99
N ILE A 308 -7.46 4.84 5.08
CA ILE A 308 -8.17 4.71 6.35
C ILE A 308 -8.79 3.32 6.36
N HIS A 309 -8.12 2.40 7.06
CA HIS A 309 -8.44 0.99 7.08
C HIS A 309 -8.17 0.36 8.45
N PRO A 310 -9.18 -0.08 9.20
CA PRO A 310 -10.59 -0.02 8.86
C PRO A 310 -11.23 1.35 9.13
N ILE A 311 -12.28 1.66 8.38
CA ILE A 311 -13.19 2.75 8.69
C ILE A 311 -14.00 2.38 9.94
N THR A 312 -14.02 3.28 10.94
CA THR A 312 -14.82 3.11 12.17
C THR A 312 -16.00 4.07 12.25
N LYS A 313 -15.98 5.15 11.47
CA LYS A 313 -17.07 6.12 11.36
C LYS A 313 -17.14 6.66 9.95
N PHE A 314 -18.34 6.65 9.38
CA PHE A 314 -18.60 7.19 8.04
C PHE A 314 -19.90 8.00 8.08
N LEU A 315 -19.78 9.29 7.81
CA LEU A 315 -20.92 10.21 7.81
C LEU A 315 -21.06 10.89 6.47
N GLU A 316 -22.27 11.20 6.08
CA GLU A 316 -22.58 12.03 4.93
C GLU A 316 -22.96 13.46 5.35
N CYS A 317 -22.60 14.45 4.55
CA CYS A 317 -23.01 15.82 4.75
C CYS A 317 -24.51 15.96 4.57
N SER A 318 -25.20 16.47 5.57
CA SER A 318 -26.66 16.67 5.56
C SER A 318 -27.09 17.99 4.89
N LYS A 319 -26.12 18.81 4.44
CA LYS A 319 -26.30 20.14 3.84
C LYS A 319 -25.57 20.21 2.50
N GLU A 320 -25.61 21.35 1.85
CA GLU A 320 -24.80 21.62 0.66
C GLU A 320 -23.29 21.67 0.97
N HIS A 321 -22.94 22.27 2.14
CA HIS A 321 -21.56 22.31 2.67
C HIS A 321 -21.58 22.06 4.18
N CYS A 322 -20.74 21.17 4.65
CA CYS A 322 -20.59 20.83 6.04
C CYS A 322 -19.26 21.34 6.60
N ASP A 323 -19.33 21.88 7.82
CA ASP A 323 -18.13 22.27 8.56
C ASP A 323 -17.43 20.99 9.06
N PRO A 324 -16.16 20.75 8.71
CA PRO A 324 -15.41 19.58 9.16
C PRO A 324 -15.17 19.54 10.69
N GLN A 325 -15.47 20.63 11.39
CA GLN A 325 -15.36 20.69 12.85
C GLN A 325 -16.72 20.62 13.56
N ARG A 326 -17.82 20.63 12.82
CA ARG A 326 -19.18 20.65 13.38
C ARG A 326 -19.89 19.32 13.15
N GLU A 327 -19.81 18.39 14.08
CA GLU A 327 -20.39 17.05 13.95
C GLU A 327 -21.90 17.07 13.66
N SER A 328 -22.64 18.08 14.18
CA SER A 328 -24.09 18.21 13.92
C SER A 328 -24.48 18.46 12.45
N ASP A 329 -23.53 18.79 11.58
CA ASP A 329 -23.77 18.99 10.16
C ASP A 329 -23.75 17.65 9.38
N TRP A 330 -23.35 16.58 10.03
CA TRP A 330 -23.15 15.26 9.47
C TRP A 330 -24.18 14.26 9.97
N SER A 331 -24.55 13.32 9.14
CA SER A 331 -25.46 12.22 9.49
C SER A 331 -24.85 10.87 9.12
N GLU A 332 -25.20 9.84 9.88
CA GLU A 332 -24.77 8.48 9.55
C GLU A 332 -25.32 8.06 8.18
N LEU A 333 -24.51 7.25 7.47
CA LEU A 333 -24.89 6.65 6.20
C LEU A 333 -26.17 5.82 6.39
N LYS A 334 -27.22 6.18 5.69
CA LYS A 334 -28.51 5.47 5.72
C LYS A 334 -28.63 4.55 4.52
N ALA A 335 -29.24 3.38 4.73
CA ALA A 335 -29.65 2.55 3.61
C ALA A 335 -30.54 3.36 2.66
N ASN A 336 -30.29 3.28 1.34
CA ASN A 336 -31.20 3.87 0.36
C ASN A 336 -32.59 3.29 0.58
N GLN A 337 -33.52 4.10 1.10
CA GLN A 337 -34.94 3.77 1.03
C GLN A 337 -35.31 3.90 -0.45
N LYS A 338 -35.47 2.76 -1.14
CA LYS A 338 -36.12 2.78 -2.47
C LYS A 338 -37.54 3.30 -2.24
N GLU A 339 -37.81 4.52 -2.72
CA GLU A 339 -39.17 5.04 -2.88
C GLU A 339 -39.96 4.18 -3.88
#